data_ecfcebc7b197c37020b5ad2c244ef070
#
_entry.id   ecfcebc7b197c37020b5ad2c244ef070
#
_cell.length_a   1.000
_cell.length_b   1.000
_cell.length_c   1.000
_cell.angle_alpha   90.00
_cell.angle_beta   90.00
_cell.angle_gamma   90.00
#
_symmetry.space_group_name_H-M   'P 1'
#
loop_
_entity.id
_entity.type
_entity.pdbx_description
1 polymer ?
#
loop_
_entity_poly.entity_id
_entity_poly.type
_entity_poly.pdbx_seq_one_letter_code
_entity_poly.pdbx_strand_id
1 'polypeptide(L)'
;MIIKKIPINTKGVDYIVGDIHGEYNKLIESLKLINFDFSKDRLFCTGDLVDRGSQNEECLSLINQDWFITVMGNHELMCLDNFYYSNQYPEMYRMHAANGGEWFCVSDYKQQEFFVRQIETLPVIVEVQIDEHTKIGIIHANVGYDWEELKKEIKNINQISGSQNRVLMDTLWGRSRISNNTAIPCKNISHVFVGHSPVQSVKTLGNVSFIDTGVIFGLNQNFTIINIKKYLNTLSNLNG
;
A
#
# COMPACT_ATOMS: atom_id res chain seq x y z
N MET A 1 7.47 12.76 -3.82
CA MET A 1 6.62 13.51 -2.83
C MET A 1 6.15 12.52 -1.78
N ILE A 2 6.52 12.70 -0.50
CA ILE A 2 6.29 11.70 0.56
C ILE A 2 4.80 11.57 0.97
N ILE A 3 3.99 12.61 0.79
CA ILE A 3 2.53 12.63 1.02
C ILE A 3 1.82 13.12 -0.23
N LYS A 4 0.92 12.33 -0.79
CA LYS A 4 0.13 12.66 -1.98
C LYS A 4 -1.33 12.89 -1.58
N LYS A 5 -1.89 14.03 -1.99
CA LYS A 5 -3.31 14.37 -1.80
C LYS A 5 -4.06 14.19 -3.09
N ILE A 6 -5.18 13.49 -3.04
CA ILE A 6 -6.01 13.16 -4.20
C ILE A 6 -7.38 13.82 -4.03
N PRO A 7 -7.83 14.62 -5.02
CA PRO A 7 -9.15 15.25 -4.97
C PRO A 7 -10.28 14.25 -5.22
N ILE A 8 -11.52 14.71 -4.98
CA ILE A 8 -12.74 13.93 -5.27
C ILE A 8 -12.73 13.43 -6.72
N ASN A 9 -13.09 12.16 -6.90
CA ASN A 9 -13.39 11.62 -8.22
C ASN A 9 -14.81 12.04 -8.65
N THR A 10 -14.88 12.91 -9.62
CA THR A 10 -16.17 13.39 -10.16
C THR A 10 -16.63 12.61 -11.39
N LYS A 11 -15.82 11.66 -11.89
CA LYS A 11 -16.08 10.94 -13.15
C LYS A 11 -16.46 9.49 -12.96
N GLY A 12 -15.88 8.84 -11.97
CA GLY A 12 -16.02 7.40 -11.77
C GLY A 12 -16.06 7.01 -10.30
N VAL A 13 -15.69 5.78 -10.03
CA VAL A 13 -15.69 5.16 -8.71
C VAL A 13 -14.26 5.01 -8.21
N ASP A 14 -14.09 5.21 -6.91
CA ASP A 14 -12.83 4.92 -6.21
C ASP A 14 -12.89 3.53 -5.59
N TYR A 15 -11.93 2.70 -5.97
CA TYR A 15 -11.72 1.36 -5.43
C TYR A 15 -10.39 1.29 -4.70
N ILE A 16 -10.27 0.31 -3.81
CA ILE A 16 -9.01 0.02 -3.13
C ILE A 16 -8.76 -1.48 -3.05
N VAL A 17 -7.49 -1.87 -3.17
CA VAL A 17 -6.98 -3.24 -3.06
C VAL A 17 -5.81 -3.29 -2.08
N GLY A 18 -5.58 -4.45 -1.47
CA GLY A 18 -4.41 -4.74 -0.63
C GLY A 18 -3.13 -4.97 -1.43
N ASP A 19 -2.22 -5.73 -0.85
CA ASP A 19 -0.90 -6.04 -1.40
C ASP A 19 -1.01 -6.91 -2.65
N ILE A 20 -0.22 -6.62 -3.70
CA ILE A 20 -0.32 -7.27 -5.02
C ILE A 20 0.71 -8.37 -5.22
N HIS A 21 1.94 -8.12 -4.77
CA HIS A 21 3.01 -9.12 -4.79
C HIS A 21 3.19 -9.86 -6.11
N GLY A 22 3.41 -9.12 -7.21
CA GLY A 22 3.70 -9.72 -8.52
C GLY A 22 2.57 -10.55 -9.14
N GLU A 23 1.32 -10.37 -8.71
CA GLU A 23 0.14 -11.06 -9.21
C GLU A 23 -0.68 -10.19 -10.19
N TYR A 24 -0.01 -9.58 -11.18
CA TYR A 24 -0.60 -8.64 -12.13
C TYR A 24 -1.81 -9.18 -12.85
N ASN A 25 -1.73 -10.40 -13.44
CA ASN A 25 -2.84 -10.97 -14.20
C ASN A 25 -4.09 -11.20 -13.34
N LYS A 26 -3.89 -11.68 -12.09
CA LYS A 26 -5.02 -11.86 -11.15
C LYS A 26 -5.64 -10.52 -10.77
N LEU A 27 -4.84 -9.45 -10.64
CA LEU A 27 -5.38 -8.11 -10.41
C LEU A 27 -6.27 -7.68 -11.58
N ILE A 28 -5.77 -7.78 -12.81
CA ILE A 28 -6.52 -7.39 -14.01
C ILE A 28 -7.80 -8.23 -14.17
N GLU A 29 -7.76 -9.52 -13.89
CA GLU A 29 -8.94 -10.38 -13.88
C GLU A 29 -9.95 -9.94 -12.82
N SER A 30 -9.49 -9.63 -11.59
CA SER A 30 -10.35 -9.14 -10.51
C SER A 30 -11.02 -7.81 -10.86
N LEU A 31 -10.30 -6.91 -11.55
CA LEU A 31 -10.86 -5.64 -12.03
C LEU A 31 -11.95 -5.85 -13.11
N LYS A 32 -11.76 -6.84 -14.01
CA LYS A 32 -12.79 -7.22 -14.99
C LYS A 32 -14.06 -7.73 -14.32
N LEU A 33 -13.94 -8.53 -13.26
CA LEU A 33 -15.09 -9.08 -12.53
C LEU A 33 -15.99 -8.01 -11.92
N ILE A 34 -15.44 -6.86 -11.55
CA ILE A 34 -16.21 -5.73 -11.01
C ILE A 34 -16.62 -4.70 -12.07
N ASN A 35 -16.35 -4.97 -13.37
CA ASN A 35 -16.57 -4.05 -14.49
C ASN A 35 -15.87 -2.69 -14.29
N PHE A 36 -14.60 -2.72 -13.84
CA PHE A 36 -13.80 -1.51 -13.64
C PHE A 36 -13.60 -0.75 -14.95
N ASP A 37 -13.93 0.55 -14.96
CA ASP A 37 -13.77 1.41 -16.12
C ASP A 37 -12.44 2.20 -16.02
N PHE A 38 -11.43 1.72 -16.73
CA PHE A 38 -10.07 2.30 -16.74
C PHE A 38 -10.01 3.77 -17.21
N SER A 39 -11.09 4.30 -17.81
CA SER A 39 -11.14 5.68 -18.28
C SER A 39 -11.58 6.70 -17.23
N LYS A 40 -12.21 6.24 -16.13
CA LYS A 40 -12.82 7.13 -15.12
C LYS A 40 -12.74 6.64 -13.68
N ASP A 41 -12.64 5.32 -13.47
CA ASP A 41 -12.49 4.76 -12.13
C ASP A 41 -11.04 4.86 -11.67
N ARG A 42 -10.81 4.88 -10.35
CA ARG A 42 -9.47 4.87 -9.78
C ARG A 42 -9.31 3.67 -8.85
N LEU A 43 -8.18 3.00 -8.96
CA LEU A 43 -7.78 1.94 -8.05
C LEU A 43 -6.64 2.45 -7.15
N PHE A 44 -6.87 2.42 -5.86
CA PHE A 44 -5.84 2.65 -4.84
C PHE A 44 -5.27 1.31 -4.39
N CYS A 45 -3.97 1.29 -4.01
CA CYS A 45 -3.31 0.11 -3.47
C CYS A 45 -2.56 0.46 -2.19
N THR A 46 -2.50 -0.49 -1.26
CA THR A 46 -1.81 -0.31 0.02
C THR A 46 -0.29 -0.55 -0.03
N GLY A 47 0.30 -0.68 -1.22
CA GLY A 47 1.72 -0.97 -1.42
C GLY A 47 1.99 -2.46 -1.67
N ASP A 48 3.26 -2.86 -1.54
CA ASP A 48 3.74 -4.21 -1.82
C ASP A 48 3.29 -4.72 -3.19
N LEU A 49 3.71 -3.99 -4.23
CA LEU A 49 3.45 -4.36 -5.63
C LEU A 49 4.30 -5.55 -6.05
N VAL A 50 5.52 -5.64 -5.50
CA VAL A 50 6.57 -6.56 -5.93
C VAL A 50 6.83 -7.67 -4.91
N ASP A 51 7.73 -8.58 -5.33
CA ASP A 51 8.21 -9.74 -4.58
C ASP A 51 7.20 -10.88 -4.47
N ARG A 52 7.70 -12.10 -4.27
CA ARG A 52 6.95 -13.35 -4.11
C ARG A 52 6.31 -13.88 -5.39
N GLY A 53 5.53 -13.07 -6.08
CA GLY A 53 4.93 -13.42 -7.37
C GLY A 53 5.89 -13.28 -8.55
N SER A 54 5.43 -13.65 -9.75
CA SER A 54 6.29 -13.74 -10.93
C SER A 54 6.22 -12.53 -11.87
N GLN A 55 5.25 -11.62 -11.67
CA GLN A 55 4.98 -10.51 -12.61
C GLN A 55 5.31 -9.15 -11.96
N ASN A 56 6.54 -9.04 -11.42
CA ASN A 56 6.98 -7.87 -10.66
C ASN A 56 7.13 -6.62 -11.54
N GLU A 57 7.67 -6.78 -12.75
CA GLU A 57 7.85 -5.67 -13.70
C GLU A 57 6.50 -5.13 -14.17
N GLU A 58 5.55 -6.01 -14.46
CA GLU A 58 4.18 -5.62 -14.83
C GLU A 58 3.49 -4.89 -13.69
N CYS A 59 3.67 -5.34 -12.44
CA CYS A 59 3.12 -4.65 -11.28
C CYS A 59 3.76 -3.27 -11.08
N LEU A 60 5.07 -3.12 -11.27
CA LEU A 60 5.73 -1.81 -11.25
C LEU A 60 5.22 -0.89 -12.37
N SER A 61 4.90 -1.44 -13.54
CA SER A 61 4.36 -0.65 -14.66
C SER A 61 3.02 0.04 -14.34
N LEU A 62 2.28 -0.46 -13.34
CA LEU A 62 1.03 0.15 -12.86
C LEU A 62 1.25 1.57 -12.33
N ILE A 63 2.43 1.87 -11.79
CA ILE A 63 2.77 3.20 -11.25
C ILE A 63 2.60 4.29 -12.32
N ASN A 64 2.74 3.94 -13.59
CA ASN A 64 2.63 4.86 -14.72
C ASN A 64 1.20 4.97 -15.29
N GLN A 65 0.21 4.30 -14.67
CA GLN A 65 -1.19 4.36 -15.11
C GLN A 65 -1.97 5.44 -14.35
N ASP A 66 -2.69 6.28 -15.08
CA ASP A 66 -3.48 7.37 -14.49
C ASP A 66 -4.58 6.90 -13.53
N TRP A 67 -5.08 5.69 -13.76
CA TRP A 67 -6.13 5.07 -12.95
C TRP A 67 -5.60 4.36 -11.70
N PHE A 68 -4.28 4.21 -11.54
CA PHE A 68 -3.67 3.47 -10.43
C PHE A 68 -2.86 4.40 -9.50
N ILE A 69 -3.13 4.33 -8.22
CA ILE A 69 -2.44 5.10 -7.19
C ILE A 69 -2.06 4.18 -6.04
N THR A 70 -0.78 4.10 -5.72
CA THR A 70 -0.29 3.28 -4.62
C THR A 70 0.54 4.08 -3.62
N VAL A 71 0.67 3.57 -2.41
CA VAL A 71 1.70 3.95 -1.45
C VAL A 71 2.90 3.02 -1.57
N MET A 72 4.03 3.41 -1.01
CA MET A 72 5.18 2.55 -0.82
C MET A 72 4.88 1.51 0.26
N GLY A 73 5.18 0.25 -0.01
CA GLY A 73 5.19 -0.82 0.99
C GLY A 73 6.60 -1.15 1.47
N ASN A 74 6.72 -2.09 2.38
CA ASN A 74 8.03 -2.53 2.87
C ASN A 74 8.82 -3.32 1.82
N HIS A 75 8.17 -3.95 0.85
CA HIS A 75 8.83 -4.64 -0.25
C HIS A 75 9.49 -3.65 -1.22
N GLU A 76 8.84 -2.54 -1.52
CA GLU A 76 9.47 -1.44 -2.27
C GLU A 76 10.65 -0.84 -1.50
N LEU A 77 10.53 -0.66 -0.17
CA LEU A 77 11.66 -0.20 0.66
C LEU A 77 12.83 -1.19 0.61
N MET A 78 12.58 -2.50 0.66
CA MET A 78 13.64 -3.51 0.53
C MET A 78 14.37 -3.45 -0.82
N CYS A 79 13.68 -3.15 -1.94
CA CYS A 79 14.33 -2.88 -3.23
C CYS A 79 15.30 -1.69 -3.12
N LEU A 80 14.86 -0.57 -2.53
CA LEU A 80 15.69 0.61 -2.34
C LEU A 80 16.91 0.31 -1.46
N ASP A 81 16.69 -0.32 -0.31
CA ASP A 81 17.75 -0.62 0.65
C ASP A 81 18.76 -1.62 0.07
N ASN A 82 18.30 -2.63 -0.67
CA ASN A 82 19.17 -3.55 -1.38
C ASN A 82 20.03 -2.81 -2.43
N PHE A 83 19.42 -1.98 -3.27
CA PHE A 83 20.15 -1.26 -4.32
C PHE A 83 21.21 -0.30 -3.78
N TYR A 84 20.86 0.49 -2.76
CA TYR A 84 21.76 1.54 -2.26
C TYR A 84 22.78 1.03 -1.25
N TYR A 85 22.47 -0.01 -0.49
CA TYR A 85 23.24 -0.35 0.70
C TYR A 85 23.79 -1.78 0.74
N SER A 86 23.37 -2.70 -0.14
CA SER A 86 23.78 -4.11 -0.06
C SER A 86 25.30 -4.33 -0.20
N ASN A 87 26.00 -3.46 -0.90
CA ASN A 87 27.47 -3.50 -1.00
C ASN A 87 28.16 -3.21 0.34
N GLN A 88 27.57 -2.36 1.18
CA GLN A 88 28.10 -2.01 2.50
C GLN A 88 27.50 -2.91 3.58
N TYR A 89 26.23 -3.29 3.43
CA TYR A 89 25.43 -4.07 4.38
C TYR A 89 24.81 -5.28 3.68
N PRO A 90 25.54 -6.41 3.56
CA PRO A 90 25.05 -7.61 2.83
C PRO A 90 23.76 -8.22 3.39
N GLU A 91 23.39 -7.87 4.61
CA GLU A 91 22.10 -8.25 5.21
C GLU A 91 20.91 -7.65 4.47
N MET A 92 21.03 -6.49 3.82
CA MET A 92 19.96 -5.89 3.01
C MET A 92 19.61 -6.79 1.82
N TYR A 93 20.62 -7.27 1.11
CA TYR A 93 20.42 -8.27 0.06
C TYR A 93 19.76 -9.54 0.58
N ARG A 94 20.30 -10.11 1.68
CA ARG A 94 19.77 -11.36 2.25
C ARG A 94 18.33 -11.21 2.73
N MET A 95 18.01 -10.09 3.36
CA MET A 95 16.66 -9.80 3.83
C MET A 95 15.69 -9.70 2.64
N HIS A 96 16.06 -8.96 1.59
CA HIS A 96 15.21 -8.81 0.40
C HIS A 96 15.00 -10.16 -0.30
N ALA A 97 16.08 -10.90 -0.58
CA ALA A 97 15.99 -12.23 -1.19
C ALA A 97 15.11 -13.20 -0.37
N ALA A 98 15.30 -13.25 0.97
CA ALA A 98 14.51 -14.10 1.85
C ALA A 98 13.01 -13.75 1.92
N ASN A 99 12.65 -12.54 1.50
CA ASN A 99 11.26 -12.07 1.42
C ASN A 99 10.65 -12.17 0.02
N GLY A 100 11.30 -12.87 -0.92
CA GLY A 100 10.80 -13.10 -2.29
C GLY A 100 11.33 -12.12 -3.32
N GLY A 101 12.39 -11.37 -2.99
CA GLY A 101 13.03 -10.38 -3.85
C GLY A 101 14.14 -10.95 -4.74
N GLU A 102 14.23 -12.28 -4.94
CA GLU A 102 15.26 -12.89 -5.79
C GLU A 102 15.23 -12.33 -7.22
N TRP A 103 14.06 -12.04 -7.77
CA TRP A 103 13.89 -11.45 -9.10
C TRP A 103 14.70 -10.16 -9.27
N PHE A 104 14.67 -9.29 -8.25
CA PHE A 104 15.43 -8.05 -8.21
C PHE A 104 16.92 -8.31 -8.01
N CYS A 105 17.26 -9.24 -7.12
CA CYS A 105 18.64 -9.59 -6.80
C CYS A 105 19.42 -10.15 -7.99
N VAL A 106 18.75 -10.85 -8.93
CA VAL A 106 19.38 -11.43 -10.14
C VAL A 106 19.32 -10.50 -11.36
N SER A 107 18.59 -9.39 -11.28
CA SER A 107 18.53 -8.37 -12.33
C SER A 107 19.89 -7.65 -12.45
N ASP A 108 20.22 -7.21 -13.66
CA ASP A 108 21.42 -6.41 -13.83
C ASP A 108 21.25 -4.99 -13.22
N TYR A 109 22.38 -4.29 -13.04
CA TYR A 109 22.39 -2.98 -12.39
C TYR A 109 21.47 -1.95 -13.08
N LYS A 110 21.38 -1.96 -14.42
CA LYS A 110 20.54 -1.01 -15.18
C LYS A 110 19.06 -1.30 -14.97
N GLN A 111 18.70 -2.57 -14.91
CA GLN A 111 17.33 -2.99 -14.59
C GLN A 111 16.97 -2.60 -13.15
N GLN A 112 17.84 -2.89 -12.19
CA GLN A 112 17.63 -2.47 -10.80
C GLN A 112 17.49 -0.95 -10.68
N GLU A 113 18.37 -0.17 -11.32
CA GLU A 113 18.28 1.29 -11.33
C GLU A 113 16.95 1.78 -11.93
N PHE A 114 16.48 1.16 -13.00
CA PHE A 114 15.19 1.49 -13.62
C PHE A 114 14.02 1.24 -12.67
N PHE A 115 14.00 0.12 -11.96
CA PHE A 115 12.96 -0.20 -10.97
C PHE A 115 13.00 0.76 -9.78
N VAL A 116 14.18 1.01 -9.24
CA VAL A 116 14.40 1.92 -8.11
C VAL A 116 13.89 3.33 -8.41
N ARG A 117 14.17 3.87 -9.63
CA ARG A 117 13.67 5.19 -10.04
C ARG A 117 12.15 5.28 -10.03
N GLN A 118 11.44 4.20 -10.37
CA GLN A 118 9.97 4.17 -10.29
C GLN A 118 9.51 4.12 -8.82
N ILE A 119 10.12 3.25 -8.01
CA ILE A 119 9.80 3.08 -6.59
C ILE A 119 10.02 4.39 -5.81
N GLU A 120 11.06 5.14 -6.10
CA GLU A 120 11.36 6.45 -5.46
C GLU A 120 10.26 7.50 -5.67
N THR A 121 9.41 7.33 -6.68
CA THR A 121 8.28 8.24 -6.92
C THR A 121 7.10 7.99 -5.98
N LEU A 122 7.06 6.85 -5.30
CA LEU A 122 5.94 6.43 -4.48
C LEU A 122 5.82 7.26 -3.19
N PRO A 123 4.61 7.71 -2.86
CA PRO A 123 4.36 8.35 -1.57
C PRO A 123 4.29 7.29 -0.45
N VAL A 124 4.61 7.67 0.77
CA VAL A 124 4.37 6.86 1.97
C VAL A 124 2.92 6.99 2.43
N ILE A 125 2.31 8.15 2.20
CA ILE A 125 0.93 8.45 2.56
C ILE A 125 0.16 8.94 1.34
N VAL A 126 -1.03 8.39 1.13
CA VAL A 126 -2.04 8.94 0.23
C VAL A 126 -3.25 9.36 1.05
N GLU A 127 -3.70 10.61 0.86
CA GLU A 127 -4.91 11.17 1.46
C GLU A 127 -5.91 11.46 0.34
N VAL A 128 -7.10 10.86 0.40
CA VAL A 128 -8.12 10.95 -0.66
C VAL A 128 -9.36 11.64 -0.13
N GLN A 129 -9.82 12.67 -0.83
CA GLN A 129 -11.11 13.29 -0.58
C GLN A 129 -12.20 12.47 -1.29
N ILE A 130 -13.14 11.91 -0.54
CA ILE A 130 -14.23 11.08 -1.06
C ILE A 130 -15.46 11.91 -1.37
N ASP A 131 -15.78 12.85 -0.48
CA ASP A 131 -16.84 13.87 -0.63
C ASP A 131 -16.46 15.11 0.19
N GLU A 132 -17.37 16.09 0.33
CA GLU A 132 -17.10 17.37 1.01
C GLU A 132 -16.68 17.19 2.48
N HIS A 133 -17.11 16.11 3.14
CA HIS A 133 -16.91 15.88 4.58
C HIS A 133 -16.01 14.67 4.86
N THR A 134 -15.87 13.74 3.91
CA THR A 134 -15.21 12.46 4.10
C THR A 134 -13.84 12.43 3.46
N LYS A 135 -12.81 12.22 4.28
CA LYS A 135 -11.43 12.06 3.86
C LYS A 135 -10.89 10.74 4.39
N ILE A 136 -10.21 10.00 3.54
CA ILE A 136 -9.56 8.75 3.92
C ILE A 136 -8.04 8.83 3.78
N GLY A 137 -7.36 8.04 4.60
CA GLY A 137 -5.93 7.80 4.52
C GLY A 137 -5.63 6.41 3.96
N ILE A 138 -4.52 6.30 3.22
CA ILE A 138 -3.96 5.04 2.77
C ILE A 138 -2.49 5.05 3.14
N ILE A 139 -2.06 4.02 3.86
CA ILE A 139 -0.67 3.72 4.20
C ILE A 139 -0.47 2.20 4.11
N HIS A 140 0.78 1.76 4.18
CA HIS A 140 1.03 0.34 3.99
C HIS A 140 0.64 -0.53 5.19
N ALA A 141 1.19 -0.29 6.39
CA ALA A 141 1.10 -1.28 7.47
C ALA A 141 0.33 -0.82 8.72
N ASN A 142 0.85 0.16 9.45
CA ASN A 142 0.30 0.54 10.74
C ASN A 142 0.14 2.05 10.90
N VAL A 143 -0.92 2.46 11.58
CA VAL A 143 -1.21 3.86 11.90
C VAL A 143 -1.36 4.05 13.41
N GLY A 144 -0.81 5.15 13.91
CA GLY A 144 -1.01 5.58 15.29
C GLY A 144 -2.44 6.07 15.55
N TYR A 145 -2.58 6.95 16.54
CA TYR A 145 -3.90 7.41 17.01
C TYR A 145 -4.27 8.80 16.47
N ASP A 146 -3.39 9.46 15.72
CA ASP A 146 -3.63 10.79 15.15
C ASP A 146 -3.01 10.91 13.76
N TRP A 147 -3.85 11.18 12.76
CA TRP A 147 -3.45 11.28 11.36
C TRP A 147 -2.61 12.52 11.05
N GLU A 148 -2.90 13.64 11.70
CA GLU A 148 -2.13 14.87 11.49
C GLU A 148 -0.73 14.78 12.11
N GLU A 149 -0.61 14.12 13.26
CA GLU A 149 0.68 13.82 13.89
C GLU A 149 1.52 12.92 12.98
N LEU A 150 0.96 11.81 12.48
CA LEU A 150 1.63 10.94 11.52
C LEU A 150 2.15 11.74 10.31
N LYS A 151 1.31 12.56 9.69
CA LYS A 151 1.72 13.36 8.52
C LYS A 151 2.85 14.34 8.85
N LYS A 152 2.82 14.95 10.02
CA LYS A 152 3.88 15.86 10.49
C LYS A 152 5.22 15.13 10.62
N GLU A 153 5.23 13.96 11.26
CA GLU A 153 6.44 13.15 11.43
C GLU A 153 7.00 12.68 10.08
N ILE A 154 6.14 12.13 9.20
CA ILE A 154 6.55 11.65 7.88
C ILE A 154 7.09 12.78 6.99
N LYS A 155 6.52 13.98 7.05
CA LYS A 155 7.03 15.14 6.27
C LYS A 155 8.45 15.55 6.64
N ASN A 156 8.89 15.29 7.86
CA ASN A 156 10.22 15.65 8.34
C ASN A 156 11.30 14.63 7.95
N ILE A 157 10.92 13.54 7.25
CA ILE A 157 11.85 12.52 6.79
C ILE A 157 12.50 12.99 5.47
N ASN A 158 13.81 13.18 5.52
CA ASN A 158 14.57 13.62 4.35
C ASN A 158 14.92 12.47 3.40
N GLN A 159 15.03 11.24 3.92
CA GLN A 159 15.43 10.06 3.17
C GLN A 159 14.68 8.84 3.72
N ILE A 160 14.07 8.08 2.82
CA ILE A 160 13.29 6.87 3.17
C ILE A 160 14.22 5.66 3.27
N SER A 161 14.99 5.39 2.21
CA SER A 161 15.94 4.29 2.14
C SER A 161 17.04 4.42 3.20
N GLY A 162 17.35 3.34 3.91
CA GLY A 162 18.29 3.32 5.03
C GLY A 162 17.81 4.06 6.30
N SER A 163 16.55 4.51 6.33
CA SER A 163 16.02 5.27 7.46
C SER A 163 15.82 4.38 8.70
N GLN A 164 16.21 4.90 9.86
CA GLN A 164 15.92 4.33 11.19
C GLN A 164 14.76 5.07 11.88
N ASN A 165 14.02 5.92 11.15
CA ASN A 165 12.92 6.67 11.73
C ASN A 165 11.82 5.72 12.19
N ARG A 166 11.51 5.74 13.50
CA ARG A 166 10.56 4.82 14.14
C ARG A 166 9.16 4.92 13.54
N VAL A 167 8.69 6.12 13.22
CA VAL A 167 7.34 6.34 12.68
C VAL A 167 7.25 5.80 11.25
N LEU A 168 8.29 6.01 10.43
CA LEU A 168 8.37 5.43 9.09
C LEU A 168 8.39 3.90 9.15
N MET A 169 9.23 3.33 10.03
CA MET A 169 9.30 1.87 10.20
C MET A 169 7.96 1.29 10.68
N ASP A 170 7.27 1.96 11.60
CA ASP A 170 5.94 1.51 12.03
C ASP A 170 4.91 1.62 10.89
N THR A 171 4.98 2.68 10.08
CA THR A 171 4.09 2.87 8.92
C THR A 171 4.28 1.81 7.85
N LEU A 172 5.51 1.28 7.65
CA LEU A 172 5.85 0.31 6.61
C LEU A 172 5.93 -1.15 7.10
N TRP A 173 6.17 -1.39 8.39
CA TRP A 173 6.39 -2.73 8.96
C TRP A 173 5.55 -3.05 10.18
N GLY A 174 4.88 -2.05 10.76
CA GLY A 174 4.21 -2.19 12.03
C GLY A 174 3.01 -3.13 11.99
N ARG A 175 2.84 -3.91 13.06
CA ARG A 175 1.69 -4.83 13.23
C ARG A 175 1.00 -4.63 14.58
N SER A 176 1.34 -3.58 15.33
CA SER A 176 0.90 -3.42 16.71
C SER A 176 -0.63 -3.35 16.84
N ARG A 177 -1.30 -2.62 15.93
CA ARG A 177 -2.77 -2.48 15.95
C ARG A 177 -3.47 -3.82 15.75
N ILE A 178 -3.08 -4.58 14.73
CA ILE A 178 -3.73 -5.86 14.42
C ILE A 178 -3.37 -6.95 15.44
N SER A 179 -2.11 -7.02 15.87
CA SER A 179 -1.64 -8.00 16.85
C SER A 179 -2.29 -7.82 18.24
N ASN A 180 -2.49 -6.57 18.65
CA ASN A 180 -3.12 -6.24 19.92
C ASN A 180 -4.64 -6.07 19.82
N ASN A 181 -5.23 -6.28 18.64
CA ASN A 181 -6.65 -6.06 18.35
C ASN A 181 -7.15 -4.66 18.80
N THR A 182 -6.34 -3.63 18.56
CA THR A 182 -6.58 -2.26 19.06
C THR A 182 -7.64 -1.55 18.23
N ALA A 183 -8.83 -1.34 18.79
CA ALA A 183 -9.96 -0.68 18.15
C ALA A 183 -10.04 0.85 18.41
N ILE A 184 -9.01 1.46 19.01
CA ILE A 184 -8.96 2.90 19.22
C ILE A 184 -8.87 3.61 17.86
N PRO A 185 -9.80 4.52 17.52
CA PRO A 185 -9.78 5.22 16.24
C PRO A 185 -8.55 6.11 16.07
N CYS A 186 -8.08 6.23 14.82
CA CYS A 186 -7.16 7.28 14.41
C CYS A 186 -7.94 8.59 14.26
N LYS A 187 -7.56 9.63 15.02
CA LYS A 187 -8.21 10.95 14.97
C LYS A 187 -7.84 11.71 13.69
N ASN A 188 -8.63 12.74 13.39
CA ASN A 188 -8.39 13.70 12.29
C ASN A 188 -8.42 13.09 10.87
N ILE A 189 -9.03 11.92 10.73
CA ILE A 189 -9.30 11.22 9.46
C ILE A 189 -10.58 10.39 9.59
N SER A 190 -11.39 10.33 8.54
CA SER A 190 -12.63 9.56 8.59
C SER A 190 -12.37 8.05 8.63
N HIS A 191 -11.43 7.57 7.82
CA HIS A 191 -11.06 6.16 7.73
C HIS A 191 -9.63 5.98 7.23
N VAL A 192 -8.98 4.86 7.59
CA VAL A 192 -7.65 4.49 7.08
C VAL A 192 -7.70 3.07 6.53
N PHE A 193 -7.12 2.86 5.35
CA PHE A 193 -6.91 1.53 4.77
C PHE A 193 -5.44 1.15 4.85
N VAL A 194 -5.19 -0.10 5.24
CA VAL A 194 -3.84 -0.68 5.38
C VAL A 194 -3.79 -2.10 4.80
N GLY A 195 -2.61 -2.51 4.34
CA GLY A 195 -2.26 -3.85 3.87
C GLY A 195 -1.34 -4.60 4.83
N HIS A 196 -0.24 -5.14 4.32
CA HIS A 196 0.91 -5.70 5.04
C HIS A 196 0.63 -6.92 5.91
N SER A 197 -0.48 -6.94 6.60
CA SER A 197 -0.85 -8.01 7.53
C SER A 197 -1.97 -8.85 6.93
N PRO A 198 -1.67 -10.03 6.37
CA PRO A 198 -2.68 -10.86 5.72
C PRO A 198 -3.81 -11.23 6.68
N VAL A 199 -5.03 -11.05 6.21
CA VAL A 199 -6.27 -11.40 6.92
C VAL A 199 -7.14 -12.30 6.04
N GLN A 200 -7.89 -13.22 6.63
CA GLN A 200 -8.78 -14.10 5.88
C GLN A 200 -9.94 -13.33 5.22
N SER A 201 -10.39 -12.26 5.86
CA SER A 201 -11.39 -11.32 5.36
C SER A 201 -11.07 -9.92 5.90
N VAL A 202 -11.58 -8.88 5.25
CA VAL A 202 -11.38 -7.49 5.69
C VAL A 202 -11.71 -7.36 7.17
N LYS A 203 -10.74 -6.84 7.94
CA LYS A 203 -10.86 -6.63 9.39
C LYS A 203 -10.75 -5.16 9.72
N THR A 204 -11.78 -4.63 10.38
CA THR A 204 -11.80 -3.22 10.82
C THR A 204 -11.61 -3.11 12.32
N LEU A 205 -10.68 -2.27 12.74
CA LEU A 205 -10.36 -1.96 14.13
C LEU A 205 -10.45 -0.44 14.35
N GLY A 206 -11.52 0.00 14.98
CA GLY A 206 -11.89 1.42 15.03
C GLY A 206 -12.26 1.93 13.64
N ASN A 207 -11.53 2.92 13.13
CA ASN A 207 -11.67 3.41 11.75
C ASN A 207 -10.49 2.99 10.86
N VAL A 208 -9.84 1.85 11.14
CA VAL A 208 -8.71 1.32 10.35
C VAL A 208 -9.08 -0.06 9.81
N SER A 209 -9.07 -0.23 8.49
CA SER A 209 -9.37 -1.48 7.81
C SER A 209 -8.13 -2.13 7.23
N PHE A 210 -7.87 -3.38 7.62
CA PHE A 210 -6.86 -4.28 7.08
C PHE A 210 -7.46 -5.01 5.89
N ILE A 211 -6.92 -4.80 4.70
CA ILE A 211 -7.52 -5.24 3.43
C ILE A 211 -6.63 -6.17 2.60
N ASP A 212 -5.41 -6.47 3.04
CA ASP A 212 -4.62 -7.53 2.42
C ASP A 212 -5.26 -8.88 2.74
N THR A 213 -5.96 -9.45 1.77
CA THR A 213 -6.64 -10.75 1.94
C THR A 213 -5.79 -11.93 1.48
N GLY A 214 -4.48 -11.73 1.33
CA GLY A 214 -3.49 -12.79 1.21
C GLY A 214 -3.58 -13.61 -0.08
N VAL A 215 -3.82 -13.00 -1.22
CA VAL A 215 -3.90 -13.69 -2.53
C VAL A 215 -2.61 -14.45 -2.82
N ILE A 216 -1.45 -13.84 -2.61
CA ILE A 216 -0.14 -14.47 -2.82
C ILE A 216 0.10 -15.68 -1.90
N PHE A 217 -0.54 -15.73 -0.75
CA PHE A 217 -0.46 -16.85 0.20
C PHE A 217 -1.55 -17.91 -0.03
N GLY A 218 -2.38 -17.76 -1.05
CA GLY A 218 -3.49 -18.68 -1.34
C GLY A 218 -4.65 -18.61 -0.34
N LEU A 219 -4.71 -17.58 0.50
CA LEU A 219 -5.84 -17.38 1.44
C LEU A 219 -7.13 -17.06 0.69
N ASN A 220 -7.03 -16.36 -0.43
CA ASN A 220 -8.12 -16.08 -1.34
C ASN A 220 -7.68 -16.31 -2.80
N GLN A 221 -8.62 -16.68 -3.66
CA GLN A 221 -8.37 -16.91 -5.09
C GLN A 221 -8.23 -15.62 -5.88
N ASN A 222 -9.02 -14.60 -5.52
CA ASN A 222 -9.10 -13.30 -6.17
C ASN A 222 -8.81 -12.18 -5.18
N PHE A 223 -8.38 -11.02 -5.70
CA PHE A 223 -8.22 -9.83 -4.89
C PHE A 223 -9.55 -9.33 -4.32
N THR A 224 -9.53 -8.94 -3.06
CA THR A 224 -10.63 -8.18 -2.45
C THR A 224 -10.52 -6.73 -2.91
N ILE A 225 -11.38 -6.34 -3.84
CA ILE A 225 -11.45 -4.97 -4.36
C ILE A 225 -12.67 -4.29 -3.75
N ILE A 226 -12.42 -3.24 -2.97
CA ILE A 226 -13.44 -2.54 -2.20
C ILE A 226 -13.85 -1.26 -2.91
N ASN A 227 -15.15 -1.10 -3.21
CA ASN A 227 -15.72 0.22 -3.53
C ASN A 227 -15.72 1.06 -2.26
N ILE A 228 -14.87 2.08 -2.19
CA ILE A 228 -14.61 2.85 -0.98
C ILE A 228 -15.89 3.48 -0.42
N LYS A 229 -16.64 4.19 -1.26
CA LYS A 229 -17.85 4.90 -0.81
C LYS A 229 -18.93 3.95 -0.29
N LYS A 230 -19.16 2.83 -0.98
CA LYS A 230 -20.13 1.81 -0.52
C LYS A 230 -19.69 1.21 0.82
N TYR A 231 -18.40 0.93 0.97
CA TYR A 231 -17.85 0.34 2.18
C TYR A 231 -18.02 1.26 3.39
N LEU A 232 -17.68 2.55 3.26
CA LEU A 232 -17.82 3.54 4.32
C LEU A 232 -19.29 3.71 4.75
N ASN A 233 -20.22 3.72 3.79
CA ASN A 233 -21.65 3.77 4.08
C ASN A 233 -22.13 2.54 4.88
N THR A 234 -21.62 1.36 4.53
CA THR A 234 -21.95 0.13 5.29
C THR A 234 -21.46 0.20 6.72
N LEU A 235 -20.24 0.69 6.96
CA LEU A 235 -19.70 0.87 8.31
C LEU A 235 -20.50 1.87 9.13
N SER A 236 -20.94 2.98 8.54
CA SER A 236 -21.76 3.99 9.21
C SER A 236 -23.12 3.43 9.66
N ASN A 237 -23.76 2.58 8.83
CA ASN A 237 -25.03 1.96 9.15
C ASN A 237 -24.93 0.86 10.24
N LEU A 238 -23.75 0.31 10.48
CA LEU A 238 -23.54 -0.71 11.53
C LEU A 238 -23.25 -0.06 12.90
N ASN A 239 -22.87 1.22 12.91
CA ASN A 239 -22.50 1.95 14.13
C ASN A 239 -23.57 2.98 14.59
N GLY A 240 -24.67 3.13 13.85
CA GLY A 240 -25.83 3.98 14.18
C GLY A 240 -27.01 3.12 14.62
#